data_f198d78ac8a088ea6a7939dcc3aa373f
#
_entry.id   f198d78ac8a088ea6a7939dcc3aa373f
#
_cell.length_a   1.000
_cell.length_b   1.000
_cell.length_c   1.000
_cell.angle_alpha   90.00
_cell.angle_beta   90.00
_cell.angle_gamma   90.00
#
_symmetry.space_group_name_H-M   'P 1'
#
loop_
_entity.id
_entity.type
_entity.pdbx_description
1 polymer ?
#
loop_
_entity_poly.entity_id
_entity_poly.type
_entity_poly.pdbx_seq_one_letter_code
_entity_poly.pdbx_strand_id
1 'polypeptide(L)'
;MTKLNRKVYLCAGYNTVSMGTGRKEFNPKKARPGLEHYIAEAGQGALAQVSDPGQVDEGVIANFMAARFNRQGNLAALMPTIHPCLEYKPHVRVEGACGSGGLGLTTALKTVLSGLAETVLVVGVEVQNTVKAIYGADILAGAGHYAGDRKQGHAYYFPAKFSDRAGACYRQFGYEYVRKAMAFWYQQAIENARLCPKAQEFHNVTEDLLAAGMTPPNA
;
A
#
# COMPACT_ATOMS: atom_id res chain seq x y z
N MET A 1 -25.63 -16.99 -2.22
CA MET A 1 -24.15 -17.04 -2.31
C MET A 1 -23.77 -18.31 -3.06
N THR A 2 -23.01 -18.18 -4.14
CA THR A 2 -22.48 -19.33 -4.86
C THR A 2 -21.43 -20.01 -3.99
N LYS A 3 -21.58 -21.30 -3.71
CA LYS A 3 -20.61 -22.07 -2.92
C LYS A 3 -19.35 -22.28 -3.76
N LEU A 4 -18.18 -21.99 -3.22
CA LEU A 4 -16.91 -22.26 -3.91
C LEU A 4 -16.73 -23.77 -4.07
N ASN A 5 -16.24 -24.19 -5.24
CA ASN A 5 -16.03 -25.61 -5.57
C ASN A 5 -14.85 -26.23 -4.80
N ARG A 6 -13.91 -25.41 -4.32
CA ARG A 6 -12.76 -25.83 -3.49
C ARG A 6 -12.46 -24.78 -2.44
N LYS A 7 -11.80 -25.21 -1.36
CA LYS A 7 -11.29 -24.30 -0.33
C LYS A 7 -10.00 -23.68 -0.79
N VAL A 8 -9.81 -22.40 -0.52
CA VAL A 8 -8.55 -21.66 -0.75
C VAL A 8 -8.10 -21.06 0.58
N TYR A 9 -6.81 -21.13 0.85
CA TYR A 9 -6.21 -20.74 2.12
C TYR A 9 -5.19 -19.63 1.92
N LEU A 10 -5.06 -18.73 2.89
CA LEU A 10 -3.92 -17.83 3.04
C LEU A 10 -2.94 -18.48 4.01
N CYS A 11 -1.76 -18.87 3.51
CA CYS A 11 -0.81 -19.70 4.26
C CYS A 11 0.34 -18.90 4.87
N ALA A 12 0.64 -17.72 4.33
CA ALA A 12 1.75 -16.87 4.76
C ALA A 12 1.38 -15.39 4.61
N GLY A 13 2.07 -14.54 5.37
CA GLY A 13 1.91 -13.09 5.26
C GLY A 13 3.13 -12.35 5.83
N TYR A 14 3.59 -11.34 5.11
CA TYR A 14 4.69 -10.49 5.53
C TYR A 14 4.44 -9.05 5.08
N ASN A 15 4.87 -8.09 5.85
CA ASN A 15 4.92 -6.69 5.47
C ASN A 15 6.29 -6.08 5.79
N THR A 16 6.76 -5.22 4.93
CA THR A 16 7.98 -4.42 5.14
C THR A 16 7.70 -3.27 6.09
N VAL A 17 8.75 -2.58 6.52
CA VAL A 17 8.59 -1.30 7.24
C VAL A 17 7.97 -0.27 6.29
N SER A 18 6.89 0.39 6.72
CA SER A 18 6.31 1.53 6.03
C SER A 18 7.16 2.78 6.29
N MET A 19 8.04 3.13 5.34
CA MET A 19 9.00 4.23 5.51
C MET A 19 8.38 5.57 5.11
N GLY A 20 8.31 6.50 6.06
CA GLY A 20 7.77 7.85 5.84
C GLY A 20 7.91 8.75 7.04
N THR A 21 7.30 9.94 6.98
CA THR A 21 7.18 10.84 8.13
C THR A 21 6.48 10.12 9.29
N GLY A 22 6.87 10.34 10.52
CA GLY A 22 6.41 9.56 11.68
C GLY A 22 7.37 8.44 12.09
N ARG A 23 8.44 8.24 11.31
CA ARG A 23 9.57 7.36 11.67
C ARG A 23 10.83 8.17 11.88
N LYS A 24 11.53 7.93 12.99
CA LYS A 24 12.80 8.60 13.31
C LYS A 24 13.91 8.27 12.31
N GLU A 25 13.84 7.13 11.64
CA GLU A 25 14.81 6.72 10.63
C GLU A 25 14.59 7.41 9.27
N PHE A 26 13.41 8.00 9.07
CA PHE A 26 13.07 8.63 7.80
C PHE A 26 13.80 9.97 7.63
N ASN A 27 14.60 10.07 6.60
CA ASN A 27 15.24 11.33 6.21
C ASN A 27 15.08 11.53 4.68
N PRO A 28 14.29 12.52 4.25
CA PRO A 28 14.04 12.75 2.83
C PRO A 28 15.28 13.15 2.02
N LYS A 29 16.36 13.57 2.71
CA LYS A 29 17.62 13.97 2.08
C LYS A 29 18.62 12.82 1.92
N LYS A 30 18.38 11.66 2.56
CA LYS A 30 19.23 10.48 2.44
C LYS A 30 18.71 9.54 1.37
N ALA A 31 19.61 8.80 0.73
CA ALA A 31 19.27 7.71 -0.15
C ALA A 31 18.44 6.66 0.62
N ARG A 32 17.44 6.11 -0.05
CA ARG A 32 16.51 5.11 0.49
C ARG A 32 16.49 3.90 -0.43
N PRO A 33 16.11 2.72 0.11
CA PRO A 33 15.87 1.55 -0.72
C PRO A 33 14.88 1.85 -1.85
N GLY A 34 15.10 1.27 -3.01
CA GLY A 34 14.24 1.37 -4.17
C GLY A 34 13.07 0.40 -4.13
N LEU A 35 12.28 0.43 -5.20
CA LEU A 35 11.11 -0.42 -5.38
C LEU A 35 11.46 -1.90 -5.27
N GLU A 36 12.58 -2.30 -5.89
CA GLU A 36 13.07 -3.68 -5.97
C GLU A 36 13.36 -4.27 -4.59
N HIS A 37 13.92 -3.46 -3.70
CA HIS A 37 14.18 -3.87 -2.32
C HIS A 37 12.90 -4.29 -1.59
N TYR A 38 11.84 -3.47 -1.71
CA TYR A 38 10.58 -3.77 -1.03
C TYR A 38 9.85 -4.97 -1.65
N ILE A 39 9.96 -5.15 -2.97
CA ILE A 39 9.44 -6.34 -3.65
C ILE A 39 10.15 -7.59 -3.12
N ALA A 40 11.49 -7.57 -3.09
CA ALA A 40 12.29 -8.69 -2.63
C ALA A 40 12.03 -8.99 -1.16
N GLU A 41 12.08 -7.98 -0.28
CA GLU A 41 11.85 -8.16 1.16
C GLU A 41 10.46 -8.76 1.45
N ALA A 42 9.42 -8.20 0.82
CA ALA A 42 8.05 -8.66 1.04
C ALA A 42 7.86 -10.11 0.56
N GLY A 43 8.33 -10.42 -0.63
CA GLY A 43 8.21 -11.75 -1.21
C GLY A 43 9.03 -12.80 -0.46
N GLN A 44 10.29 -12.51 -0.14
CA GLN A 44 11.14 -13.38 0.65
C GLN A 44 10.59 -13.63 2.04
N GLY A 45 10.08 -12.59 2.70
CA GLY A 45 9.48 -12.70 4.02
C GLY A 45 8.21 -13.58 4.04
N ALA A 46 7.44 -13.60 2.96
CA ALA A 46 6.31 -14.52 2.81
C ALA A 46 6.79 -15.94 2.49
N LEU A 47 7.72 -16.10 1.56
CA LEU A 47 8.25 -17.42 1.16
C LEU A 47 9.00 -18.12 2.29
N ALA A 48 9.63 -17.40 3.20
CA ALA A 48 10.30 -17.98 4.38
C ALA A 48 9.33 -18.67 5.36
N GLN A 49 8.01 -18.47 5.21
CA GLN A 49 6.98 -19.07 6.07
C GLN A 49 6.36 -20.33 5.48
N VAL A 50 6.76 -20.71 4.26
CA VAL A 50 6.27 -21.92 3.62
C VAL A 50 7.38 -22.99 3.59
N SER A 51 6.98 -24.25 3.65
CA SER A 51 7.94 -25.38 3.72
C SER A 51 8.73 -25.57 2.43
N ASP A 52 8.11 -25.27 1.29
CA ASP A 52 8.73 -25.43 -0.03
C ASP A 52 8.30 -24.27 -0.96
N PRO A 53 9.14 -23.24 -1.12
CA PRO A 53 8.90 -22.16 -2.07
C PRO A 53 8.78 -22.62 -3.53
N GLY A 54 9.31 -23.79 -3.87
CA GLY A 54 9.22 -24.36 -5.22
C GLY A 54 7.80 -24.67 -5.67
N GLN A 55 6.86 -24.83 -4.73
CA GLN A 55 5.45 -25.09 -5.01
C GLN A 55 4.66 -23.83 -5.47
N VAL A 56 5.25 -22.66 -5.49
CA VAL A 56 4.61 -21.48 -6.07
C VAL A 56 4.54 -21.63 -7.58
N ASP A 57 3.35 -21.59 -8.15
CA ASP A 57 3.10 -21.78 -9.59
C ASP A 57 3.07 -20.45 -10.34
N GLU A 58 2.56 -19.39 -9.70
CA GLU A 58 2.33 -18.08 -10.31
C GLU A 58 2.64 -16.95 -9.32
N GLY A 59 3.08 -15.80 -9.85
CA GLY A 59 3.22 -14.56 -9.09
C GLY A 59 2.26 -13.48 -9.55
N VAL A 60 1.59 -12.82 -8.59
CA VAL A 60 0.75 -11.65 -8.84
C VAL A 60 1.37 -10.45 -8.14
N ILE A 61 1.73 -9.41 -8.89
CA ILE A 61 2.20 -8.14 -8.32
C ILE A 61 1.14 -7.06 -8.45
N ALA A 62 0.74 -6.50 -7.32
CA ALA A 62 -0.26 -5.44 -7.22
C ALA A 62 0.41 -4.09 -7.03
N ASN A 63 0.13 -3.14 -7.91
CA ASN A 63 0.73 -1.81 -7.88
C ASN A 63 -0.12 -0.82 -8.66
N PHE A 64 -0.18 0.42 -8.20
CA PHE A 64 -0.87 1.51 -8.91
C PHE A 64 0.08 2.26 -9.87
N MET A 65 1.03 3.04 -9.35
CA MET A 65 1.73 4.06 -10.14
C MET A 65 3.27 3.98 -10.11
N ALA A 66 3.86 2.81 -9.99
CA ALA A 66 5.32 2.65 -10.08
C ALA A 66 5.90 3.24 -11.36
N ALA A 67 5.19 3.15 -12.48
CA ALA A 67 5.61 3.74 -13.76
C ALA A 67 5.86 5.26 -13.67
N ARG A 68 5.10 5.97 -12.84
CA ARG A 68 5.28 7.42 -12.64
C ARG A 68 6.14 7.76 -11.43
N PHE A 69 5.93 7.11 -10.30
CA PHE A 69 6.72 7.36 -9.09
C PHE A 69 8.16 6.85 -9.18
N ASN A 70 8.36 5.68 -9.77
CA ASN A 70 9.63 4.97 -9.79
C ASN A 70 10.22 4.84 -11.20
N ARG A 71 9.52 5.30 -12.24
CA ARG A 71 9.87 5.12 -13.66
C ARG A 71 10.04 3.65 -14.06
N GLN A 72 9.35 2.75 -13.33
CA GLN A 72 9.41 1.31 -13.54
C GLN A 72 8.07 0.77 -14.04
N GLY A 73 8.04 0.34 -15.28
CA GLY A 73 6.97 -0.49 -15.87
C GLY A 73 7.26 -1.98 -15.68
N ASN A 74 6.43 -2.84 -16.25
CA ASN A 74 6.61 -4.30 -16.27
C ASN A 74 7.06 -4.91 -14.94
N LEU A 75 6.35 -4.59 -13.85
CA LEU A 75 6.70 -5.07 -12.51
C LEU A 75 6.66 -6.59 -12.39
N ALA A 76 5.85 -7.25 -13.21
CA ALA A 76 5.78 -8.72 -13.24
C ALA A 76 7.16 -9.34 -13.51
N ALA A 77 7.99 -8.70 -14.35
CA ALA A 77 9.35 -9.16 -14.63
C ALA A 77 10.32 -9.04 -13.43
N LEU A 78 9.94 -8.33 -12.37
CA LEU A 78 10.74 -8.24 -11.14
C LEU A 78 10.44 -9.37 -10.14
N MET A 79 9.36 -10.14 -10.34
CA MET A 79 9.00 -11.25 -9.43
C MET A 79 10.11 -12.30 -9.29
N PRO A 80 10.82 -12.71 -10.35
CA PRO A 80 11.94 -13.64 -10.24
C PRO A 80 13.10 -13.15 -9.35
N THR A 81 13.24 -11.84 -9.15
CA THR A 81 14.28 -11.31 -8.26
C THR A 81 14.04 -11.62 -6.77
N ILE A 82 12.83 -12.05 -6.41
CA ILE A 82 12.47 -12.43 -5.04
C ILE A 82 13.16 -13.74 -4.66
N HIS A 83 13.04 -14.76 -5.53
CA HIS A 83 13.60 -16.10 -5.29
C HIS A 83 13.73 -16.87 -6.61
N PRO A 84 14.79 -17.68 -6.80
CA PRO A 84 14.98 -18.46 -8.04
C PRO A 84 13.80 -19.39 -8.38
N CYS A 85 13.03 -19.86 -7.40
CA CYS A 85 11.86 -20.71 -7.65
C CYS A 85 10.77 -20.03 -8.50
N LEU A 86 10.84 -18.72 -8.68
CA LEU A 86 9.89 -17.94 -9.48
C LEU A 86 10.35 -17.76 -10.94
N GLU A 87 11.57 -18.18 -11.27
CA GLU A 87 12.06 -18.14 -12.65
C GLU A 87 11.23 -19.07 -13.54
N TYR A 88 11.01 -18.65 -14.78
CA TYR A 88 10.25 -19.39 -15.80
C TYR A 88 8.79 -19.71 -15.45
N LYS A 89 8.23 -19.03 -14.44
CA LYS A 89 6.82 -19.13 -14.06
C LYS A 89 6.02 -17.92 -14.56
N PRO A 90 4.71 -18.04 -14.76
CA PRO A 90 3.88 -16.91 -15.16
C PRO A 90 3.80 -15.87 -14.05
N HIS A 91 3.87 -14.59 -14.43
CA HIS A 91 3.71 -13.47 -13.52
C HIS A 91 2.79 -12.40 -14.15
N VAL A 92 1.89 -11.87 -13.36
CA VAL A 92 0.95 -10.82 -13.80
C VAL A 92 0.98 -9.62 -12.88
N ARG A 93 0.89 -8.41 -13.46
CA ARG A 93 0.62 -7.19 -12.70
C ARG A 93 -0.86 -6.86 -12.75
N VAL A 94 -1.41 -6.50 -11.59
CA VAL A 94 -2.78 -5.99 -11.47
C VAL A 94 -2.80 -4.58 -10.89
N GLU A 95 -3.78 -3.79 -11.32
CA GLU A 95 -3.94 -2.41 -10.93
C GLU A 95 -5.41 -2.10 -10.70
N GLY A 96 -5.72 -1.45 -9.60
CA GLY A 96 -7.03 -0.97 -9.18
C GLY A 96 -6.87 0.19 -8.22
N ALA A 97 -5.94 1.09 -8.52
CA ALA A 97 -5.55 2.23 -7.68
C ALA A 97 -5.27 1.80 -6.22
N CYS A 98 -5.88 2.46 -5.23
CA CYS A 98 -5.72 2.12 -3.80
C CYS A 98 -6.25 0.72 -3.45
N GLY A 99 -7.06 0.10 -4.31
CA GLY A 99 -7.59 -1.26 -4.17
C GLY A 99 -6.72 -2.36 -4.81
N SER A 100 -5.55 -2.03 -5.36
CA SER A 100 -4.70 -2.98 -6.10
C SER A 100 -4.36 -4.24 -5.30
N GLY A 101 -4.08 -4.11 -3.99
CA GLY A 101 -3.78 -5.26 -3.12
C GLY A 101 -4.94 -6.25 -3.04
N GLY A 102 -6.16 -5.76 -2.84
CA GLY A 102 -7.37 -6.59 -2.84
C GLY A 102 -7.64 -7.23 -4.20
N LEU A 103 -7.35 -6.50 -5.28
CA LEU A 103 -7.45 -7.03 -6.64
C LEU A 103 -6.40 -8.13 -6.88
N GLY A 104 -5.19 -7.98 -6.36
CA GLY A 104 -4.15 -9.02 -6.40
C GLY A 104 -4.61 -10.31 -5.73
N LEU A 105 -5.15 -10.23 -4.52
CA LEU A 105 -5.72 -11.38 -3.81
C LEU A 105 -6.89 -12.01 -4.57
N THR A 106 -7.77 -11.18 -5.14
CA THR A 106 -8.91 -11.67 -5.93
C THR A 106 -8.45 -12.36 -7.22
N THR A 107 -7.39 -11.86 -7.85
CA THR A 107 -6.79 -12.50 -9.04
C THR A 107 -6.21 -13.85 -8.68
N ALA A 108 -5.38 -13.95 -7.64
CA ALA A 108 -4.84 -15.21 -7.15
C ALA A 108 -5.96 -16.22 -6.79
N LEU A 109 -7.01 -15.77 -6.11
CA LEU A 109 -8.17 -16.60 -5.80
C LEU A 109 -8.81 -17.17 -7.07
N LYS A 110 -9.00 -16.35 -8.11
CA LYS A 110 -9.55 -16.80 -9.40
C LYS A 110 -8.63 -17.81 -10.09
N THR A 111 -7.32 -17.58 -10.10
CA THR A 111 -6.33 -18.51 -10.68
C THR A 111 -6.39 -19.87 -9.97
N VAL A 112 -6.41 -19.89 -8.65
CA VAL A 112 -6.50 -21.14 -7.87
C VAL A 112 -7.85 -21.84 -8.10
N LEU A 113 -8.95 -21.11 -8.13
CA LEU A 113 -10.29 -21.70 -8.36
C LEU A 113 -10.46 -22.23 -9.78
N SER A 114 -9.79 -21.66 -10.76
CA SER A 114 -9.80 -22.15 -12.16
C SER A 114 -8.96 -23.40 -12.38
N GLY A 115 -8.09 -23.76 -11.41
CA GLY A 115 -7.16 -24.88 -11.52
C GLY A 115 -5.91 -24.61 -12.35
N LEU A 116 -5.66 -23.35 -12.73
CA LEU A 116 -4.44 -22.95 -13.46
C LEU A 116 -3.20 -22.92 -12.56
N ALA A 117 -3.39 -22.73 -11.26
CA ALA A 117 -2.34 -22.82 -10.26
C ALA A 117 -2.92 -23.41 -8.95
N GLU A 118 -2.05 -24.01 -8.15
CA GLU A 118 -2.40 -24.45 -6.80
C GLU A 118 -1.90 -23.47 -5.73
N THR A 119 -0.75 -22.84 -5.99
CA THR A 119 -0.12 -21.90 -5.07
C THR A 119 0.28 -20.63 -5.82
N VAL A 120 -0.17 -19.48 -5.32
CA VAL A 120 0.10 -18.15 -5.92
C VAL A 120 0.73 -17.24 -4.88
N LEU A 121 1.87 -16.63 -5.23
CA LEU A 121 2.49 -15.57 -4.44
C LEU A 121 1.90 -14.22 -4.84
N VAL A 122 1.30 -13.50 -3.90
CA VAL A 122 0.80 -12.13 -4.13
C VAL A 122 1.71 -11.13 -3.43
N VAL A 123 2.24 -10.17 -4.16
CA VAL A 123 3.07 -9.08 -3.63
C VAL A 123 2.42 -7.74 -3.96
N GLY A 124 2.13 -6.93 -2.96
CA GLY A 124 1.72 -5.53 -3.13
C GLY A 124 2.88 -4.59 -2.86
N VAL A 125 3.11 -3.62 -3.71
CA VAL A 125 4.17 -2.63 -3.54
C VAL A 125 3.76 -1.26 -4.03
N GLU A 126 4.08 -0.21 -3.24
CA GLU A 126 3.93 1.17 -3.67
C GLU A 126 5.00 2.04 -2.98
N VAL A 127 5.84 2.72 -3.74
CA VAL A 127 6.89 3.63 -3.24
C VAL A 127 6.65 5.01 -3.80
N GLN A 128 5.94 5.85 -3.04
CA GLN A 128 5.44 7.16 -3.52
C GLN A 128 6.29 8.34 -3.08
N ASN A 129 7.13 8.19 -2.07
CA ASN A 129 7.94 9.28 -1.51
C ASN A 129 9.21 9.59 -2.33
N THR A 130 9.15 9.39 -3.63
CA THR A 130 10.23 9.65 -4.61
C THR A 130 10.16 11.04 -5.23
N VAL A 131 9.05 11.74 -5.05
CA VAL A 131 8.77 13.06 -5.62
C VAL A 131 8.25 14.01 -4.54
N LYS A 132 8.26 15.34 -4.84
CA LYS A 132 7.61 16.31 -3.95
C LYS A 132 6.11 16.04 -3.85
N ALA A 133 5.52 16.33 -2.68
CA ALA A 133 4.11 16.04 -2.39
C ALA A 133 3.13 16.56 -3.45
N ILE A 134 3.36 17.76 -4.01
CA ILE A 134 2.50 18.33 -5.04
C ILE A 134 2.50 17.49 -6.34
N TYR A 135 3.65 16.97 -6.76
CA TYR A 135 3.74 16.10 -7.93
C TYR A 135 3.16 14.71 -7.64
N GLY A 136 3.36 14.22 -6.42
CA GLY A 136 2.72 12.98 -5.95
C GLY A 136 1.19 13.10 -5.99
N ALA A 137 0.64 14.21 -5.53
CA ALA A 137 -0.80 14.48 -5.58
C ALA A 137 -1.35 14.48 -7.03
N ASP A 138 -0.61 15.03 -7.98
CA ASP A 138 -0.99 15.00 -9.40
C ASP A 138 -0.93 13.58 -9.99
N ILE A 139 0.09 12.81 -9.65
CA ILE A 139 0.20 11.40 -10.06
C ILE A 139 -0.98 10.60 -9.51
N LEU A 140 -1.30 10.76 -8.23
CA LEU A 140 -2.40 10.06 -7.58
C LEU A 140 -3.77 10.44 -8.14
N ALA A 141 -3.94 11.66 -8.65
CA ALA A 141 -5.18 12.10 -9.30
C ALA A 141 -5.59 11.20 -10.48
N GLY A 142 -4.64 10.46 -11.07
CA GLY A 142 -4.92 9.44 -12.08
C GLY A 142 -5.80 8.28 -11.62
N ALA A 143 -5.99 8.09 -10.30
CA ALA A 143 -6.96 7.11 -9.78
C ALA A 143 -8.42 7.57 -9.86
N GLY A 144 -8.67 8.84 -10.18
CA GLY A 144 -9.99 9.38 -10.48
C GLY A 144 -10.20 9.56 -11.98
N HIS A 145 -11.33 10.15 -12.36
CA HIS A 145 -11.56 10.56 -13.74
C HIS A 145 -10.75 11.84 -14.03
N TYR A 146 -9.49 11.66 -14.39
CA TYR A 146 -8.51 12.76 -14.53
C TYR A 146 -9.01 13.88 -15.44
N ALA A 147 -9.52 13.54 -16.63
CA ALA A 147 -9.98 14.51 -17.62
C ALA A 147 -11.15 15.39 -17.15
N GLY A 148 -12.07 14.84 -16.34
CA GLY A 148 -13.22 15.56 -15.78
C GLY A 148 -12.90 16.22 -14.44
N ASP A 149 -12.47 15.42 -13.48
CA ASP A 149 -12.35 15.85 -12.09
C ASP A 149 -11.12 16.73 -11.82
N ARG A 150 -10.00 16.51 -12.51
CA ARG A 150 -8.77 17.28 -12.30
C ARG A 150 -8.92 18.75 -12.68
N LYS A 151 -9.82 19.07 -13.59
CA LYS A 151 -10.14 20.45 -14.00
C LYS A 151 -10.77 21.30 -12.91
N GLN A 152 -11.19 20.72 -11.80
CA GLN A 152 -11.75 21.46 -10.66
C GLN A 152 -10.72 22.32 -9.91
N GLY A 153 -9.44 22.28 -10.31
CA GLY A 153 -8.45 23.26 -9.88
C GLY A 153 -7.77 23.01 -8.52
N HIS A 154 -8.09 21.93 -7.84
CA HIS A 154 -7.45 21.60 -6.57
C HIS A 154 -6.05 21.02 -6.77
N ALA A 155 -5.04 21.62 -6.16
CA ALA A 155 -3.66 21.16 -6.23
C ALA A 155 -3.47 19.75 -5.62
N TYR A 156 -4.22 19.45 -4.56
CA TYR A 156 -4.26 18.15 -3.89
C TYR A 156 -5.62 17.49 -4.11
N TYR A 157 -5.76 16.78 -5.21
CA TYR A 157 -7.02 16.21 -5.68
C TYR A 157 -7.75 15.34 -4.65
N PHE A 158 -7.11 14.32 -4.10
CA PHE A 158 -7.76 13.42 -3.14
C PHE A 158 -8.08 14.08 -1.80
N PRO A 159 -7.17 14.85 -1.16
CA PRO A 159 -7.53 15.62 0.02
C PRO A 159 -8.75 16.52 -0.20
N ALA A 160 -8.85 17.17 -1.35
CA ALA A 160 -10.02 17.99 -1.68
C ALA A 160 -11.32 17.15 -1.76
N LYS A 161 -11.29 16.00 -2.44
CA LYS A 161 -12.46 15.11 -2.51
C LYS A 161 -12.89 14.55 -1.15
N PHE A 162 -11.94 14.24 -0.26
CA PHE A 162 -12.27 13.85 1.11
C PHE A 162 -12.79 15.02 1.95
N SER A 163 -12.27 16.23 1.75
CA SER A 163 -12.79 17.45 2.37
C SER A 163 -14.25 17.71 1.98
N ASP A 164 -14.60 17.55 0.70
CA ASP A 164 -16.00 17.67 0.23
C ASP A 164 -16.91 16.67 0.94
N ARG A 165 -16.46 15.42 1.12
CA ARG A 165 -17.21 14.40 1.86
C ARG A 165 -17.34 14.73 3.34
N ALA A 166 -16.28 15.20 3.99
CA ALA A 166 -16.34 15.68 5.37
C ALA A 166 -17.32 16.83 5.50
N GLY A 167 -17.30 17.78 4.56
CA GLY A 167 -18.28 18.88 4.50
C GLY A 167 -19.73 18.40 4.38
N ALA A 168 -19.98 17.35 3.60
CA ALA A 168 -21.32 16.75 3.52
C ALA A 168 -21.73 16.10 4.85
N CYS A 169 -20.81 15.38 5.52
CA CYS A 169 -21.07 14.83 6.85
C CYS A 169 -21.33 15.91 7.89
N TYR A 170 -20.59 17.02 7.86
CA TYR A 170 -20.83 18.15 8.76
C TYR A 170 -22.22 18.76 8.57
N ARG A 171 -22.69 18.90 7.34
CA ARG A 171 -24.06 19.37 7.06
C ARG A 171 -25.14 18.41 7.54
N GLN A 172 -24.89 17.10 7.45
CA GLN A 172 -25.87 16.08 7.81
C GLN A 172 -25.92 15.79 9.31
N PHE A 173 -24.78 15.73 9.99
CA PHE A 173 -24.65 15.23 11.36
C PHE A 173 -24.17 16.30 12.36
N GLY A 174 -23.83 17.49 11.90
CA GLY A 174 -23.28 18.58 12.71
C GLY A 174 -21.76 18.50 12.87
N TYR A 175 -21.12 19.66 12.87
CA TYR A 175 -19.66 19.81 12.90
C TYR A 175 -19.01 19.16 14.12
N GLU A 176 -19.51 19.44 15.32
CA GLU A 176 -18.91 18.96 16.57
C GLU A 176 -18.95 17.44 16.70
N TYR A 177 -20.06 16.81 16.28
CA TYR A 177 -20.19 15.36 16.30
C TYR A 177 -19.20 14.69 15.36
N VAL A 178 -19.16 15.14 14.11
CA VAL A 178 -18.26 14.54 13.10
C VAL A 178 -16.80 14.78 13.46
N ARG A 179 -16.45 15.98 13.94
CA ARG A 179 -15.10 16.31 14.37
C ARG A 179 -14.61 15.39 15.50
N LYS A 180 -15.46 15.15 16.51
CA LYS A 180 -15.15 14.23 17.61
C LYS A 180 -14.96 12.79 17.11
N ALA A 181 -15.83 12.32 16.21
CA ALA A 181 -15.72 10.99 15.64
C ALA A 181 -14.41 10.82 14.83
N MET A 182 -14.03 11.81 14.03
CA MET A 182 -12.78 11.81 13.27
C MET A 182 -11.57 11.85 14.19
N ALA A 183 -11.59 12.66 15.25
CA ALA A 183 -10.50 12.75 16.23
C ALA A 183 -10.32 11.42 16.98
N PHE A 184 -11.40 10.79 17.42
CA PHE A 184 -11.37 9.46 18.05
C PHE A 184 -10.77 8.41 17.11
N TRP A 185 -11.19 8.40 15.84
CA TRP A 185 -10.68 7.44 14.86
C TRP A 185 -9.18 7.65 14.58
N TYR A 186 -8.75 8.91 14.48
CA TYR A 186 -7.32 9.24 14.32
C TYR A 186 -6.49 8.80 15.52
N GLN A 187 -6.95 9.10 16.74
CA GLN A 187 -6.30 8.65 17.98
C GLN A 187 -6.13 7.14 17.99
N GLN A 188 -7.19 6.39 17.70
CA GLN A 188 -7.15 4.92 17.63
C GLN A 188 -6.14 4.41 16.59
N ALA A 189 -6.05 5.07 15.43
CA ALA A 189 -5.09 4.71 14.40
C ALA A 189 -3.63 4.91 14.86
N ILE A 190 -3.33 6.01 15.55
CA ILE A 190 -2.01 6.30 16.11
C ILE A 190 -1.65 5.33 17.24
N GLU A 191 -2.58 5.04 18.14
CA GLU A 191 -2.37 4.04 19.21
C GLU A 191 -2.04 2.66 18.63
N ASN A 192 -2.77 2.23 17.61
CA ASN A 192 -2.47 0.97 16.91
C ASN A 192 -1.11 1.00 16.19
N ALA A 193 -0.75 2.13 15.58
CA ALA A 193 0.55 2.27 14.92
C ALA A 193 1.72 2.15 15.90
N ARG A 194 1.58 2.66 17.12
CA ARG A 194 2.58 2.54 18.19
C ARG A 194 2.79 1.11 18.68
N LEU A 195 1.83 0.23 18.44
CA LEU A 195 1.97 -1.20 18.74
C LEU A 195 2.64 -2.01 17.63
N CYS A 196 2.82 -1.42 16.43
CA CYS A 196 3.37 -2.11 15.28
C CYS A 196 4.74 -1.53 14.88
N PRO A 197 5.87 -2.21 15.15
CA PRO A 197 7.20 -1.70 14.82
C PRO A 197 7.43 -1.40 13.33
N LYS A 198 6.61 -1.95 12.46
CA LYS A 198 6.68 -1.73 11.00
C LYS A 198 5.77 -0.60 10.51
N ALA A 199 4.89 -0.06 11.35
CA ALA A 199 4.01 1.03 10.96
C ALA A 199 4.77 2.34 10.73
N GLN A 200 4.28 3.16 9.79
CA GLN A 200 4.87 4.47 9.50
C GLN A 200 4.86 5.38 10.73
N GLU A 201 3.78 5.38 11.50
CA GLU A 201 3.58 6.23 12.68
C GLU A 201 4.04 5.56 13.99
N PHE A 202 4.92 4.54 13.93
CA PHE A 202 5.39 3.81 15.12
C PHE A 202 6.11 4.73 16.11
N HIS A 203 6.93 5.68 15.62
CA HIS A 203 7.64 6.65 16.46
C HIS A 203 6.85 7.97 16.64
N ASN A 204 5.58 8.00 16.31
CA ASN A 204 4.73 9.17 16.53
C ASN A 204 4.33 9.28 18.01
N VAL A 205 5.33 9.38 18.87
CA VAL A 205 5.23 9.70 20.29
C VAL A 205 5.86 11.06 20.49
N THR A 206 5.21 11.92 21.27
CA THR A 206 5.63 13.32 21.43
C THR A 206 7.11 13.44 21.83
N GLU A 207 7.57 12.64 22.77
CA GLU A 207 8.95 12.64 23.28
C GLU A 207 9.95 12.25 22.20
N ASP A 208 9.67 11.19 21.43
CA ASP A 208 10.54 10.70 20.36
C ASP A 208 10.62 11.72 19.21
N LEU A 209 9.50 12.36 18.86
CA LEU A 209 9.45 13.37 17.82
C LEU A 209 10.22 14.63 18.23
N LEU A 210 10.06 15.09 19.47
CA LEU A 210 10.81 16.22 20.00
C LEU A 210 12.31 15.92 20.07
N ALA A 211 12.69 14.73 20.55
CA ALA A 211 14.09 14.29 20.59
C ALA A 211 14.73 14.23 19.18
N ALA A 212 13.93 13.93 18.15
CA ALA A 212 14.35 13.94 16.76
C ALA A 212 14.33 15.36 16.12
N GLY A 213 13.98 16.39 16.87
CA GLY A 213 13.82 17.75 16.35
C GLY A 213 12.61 17.94 15.43
N MET A 214 11.61 17.09 15.58
CA MET A 214 10.38 17.16 14.79
C MET A 214 9.28 17.85 15.60
N THR A 215 8.37 18.54 14.90
CA THR A 215 7.15 19.06 15.52
C THR A 215 6.12 17.93 15.61
N PRO A 216 5.63 17.59 16.83
CA PRO A 216 4.57 16.60 16.98
C PRO A 216 3.31 17.04 16.23
N PRO A 217 2.53 16.12 15.66
CA PRO A 217 1.23 16.48 15.12
C PRO A 217 0.34 17.00 16.26
N ASN A 218 -0.25 18.18 16.05
CA ASN A 218 -1.22 18.72 16.98
C ASN A 218 -2.48 17.84 16.95
N ALA A 219 -2.79 17.25 18.06
CA ALA A 219 -4.02 16.46 18.24
C ALA A 219 -5.28 17.34 18.20
#